data_ea746662002252ade9769533f514f5e9
#
_entry.id   ea746662002252ade9769533f514f5e9
#
_cell.length_a   1.000
_cell.length_b   1.000
_cell.length_c   1.000
_cell.angle_alpha   90.00
_cell.angle_beta   90.00
_cell.angle_gamma   90.00
#
_symmetry.space_group_name_H-M   'P 1'
#
loop_
_entity.id
_entity.type
_entity.pdbx_description
1 polymer ?
#
loop_
_entity_poly.entity_id
_entity_poly.type
_entity_poly.pdbx_seq_one_letter_code
_entity_poly.pdbx_strand_id
1 'polypeptide(L)'
;VIDHFGYKKELVSKVFSSDYPLLVSDSMYLHRSFRDSVLQQIAGVPLKDRRYRYSDLNFILLREIVENITKIPMNIFLQKEFYKPMKMEHTLFLPLRRFAKDEIVPTVKADYLRKGGMLQGYVHDESAAFLGGVSGNAGLFSTAGDVAKVYQMLIDGGVYEGVRYLSKETCDLFLTHTSKISRRGLGFDKPDKKNEAKSPCAAEAPAEVVGHTGFTGT
;
A
#
# COMPACT_ATOMS: atom_id res chain seq x y z
N VAL A 1 9.77 -7.11 -7.60
CA VAL A 1 10.52 -7.20 -6.33
C VAL A 1 11.08 -8.61 -6.16
N ILE A 2 10.31 -9.66 -6.35
CA ILE A 2 10.80 -11.05 -6.24
C ILE A 2 11.86 -11.34 -7.30
N ASP A 3 11.64 -10.92 -8.55
CA ASP A 3 12.63 -11.03 -9.62
C ASP A 3 13.90 -10.22 -9.33
N HIS A 4 13.79 -9.12 -8.56
CA HIS A 4 14.92 -8.29 -8.15
C HIS A 4 15.69 -8.87 -6.98
N PHE A 5 14.99 -9.51 -6.04
CA PHE A 5 15.59 -9.96 -4.77
C PHE A 5 15.88 -11.46 -4.71
N GLY A 6 15.43 -12.22 -5.70
CA GLY A 6 15.60 -13.67 -5.74
C GLY A 6 14.83 -14.39 -4.62
N TYR A 7 14.06 -15.37 -5.01
CA TYR A 7 13.31 -16.21 -4.09
C TYR A 7 14.25 -17.22 -3.42
N LYS A 8 14.48 -17.08 -2.12
CA LYS A 8 15.26 -18.05 -1.34
C LYS A 8 14.31 -19.06 -0.70
N LYS A 9 14.37 -20.30 -1.16
CA LYS A 9 13.51 -21.40 -0.67
C LYS A 9 13.56 -21.60 0.84
N GLU A 10 14.71 -21.40 1.44
CA GLU A 10 14.93 -21.50 2.88
C GLU A 10 14.17 -20.44 3.71
N LEU A 11 13.68 -19.40 3.10
CA LEU A 11 12.88 -18.37 3.76
C LEU A 11 11.38 -18.64 3.74
N VAL A 12 10.95 -19.80 3.22
CA VAL A 12 9.54 -20.15 3.05
C VAL A 12 9.26 -21.54 3.60
N SER A 13 8.14 -21.69 4.29
CA SER A 13 7.63 -22.95 4.82
C SER A 13 6.17 -23.16 4.47
N LYS A 14 5.73 -24.41 4.36
CA LYS A 14 4.33 -24.79 4.30
C LYS A 14 3.69 -24.98 5.68
N VAL A 15 4.51 -25.01 6.71
CA VAL A 15 4.10 -25.28 8.10
C VAL A 15 4.46 -24.09 8.96
N PHE A 16 3.52 -23.67 9.81
CA PHE A 16 3.76 -22.68 10.84
C PHE A 16 4.82 -23.15 11.84
N SER A 17 5.71 -22.25 12.22
CA SER A 17 6.62 -22.42 13.36
C SER A 17 7.06 -21.07 13.91
N SER A 18 7.78 -21.07 15.03
CA SER A 18 8.37 -19.85 15.61
C SER A 18 9.33 -19.14 14.66
N ASP A 19 9.96 -19.86 13.73
CA ASP A 19 10.85 -19.28 12.74
C ASP A 19 10.10 -18.84 11.48
N TYR A 20 8.93 -19.40 11.19
CA TYR A 20 8.07 -19.09 10.05
C TYR A 20 6.67 -18.64 10.51
N PRO A 21 6.55 -17.48 11.18
CA PRO A 21 5.28 -17.03 11.76
C PRO A 21 4.41 -16.23 10.80
N LEU A 22 4.92 -15.78 9.65
CA LEU A 22 4.24 -14.83 8.78
C LEU A 22 3.46 -15.56 7.68
N LEU A 23 2.15 -15.69 7.87
CA LEU A 23 1.24 -16.31 6.90
C LEU A 23 0.99 -15.38 5.72
N VAL A 24 1.26 -15.82 4.49
CA VAL A 24 1.10 -15.02 3.24
C VAL A 24 0.13 -15.64 2.24
N SER A 25 -0.29 -16.86 2.47
CA SER A 25 -1.41 -17.55 1.84
C SER A 25 -1.83 -18.73 2.71
N ASP A 26 -2.92 -19.43 2.35
CA ASP A 26 -3.44 -20.57 3.13
C ASP A 26 -2.41 -21.66 3.47
N SER A 27 -1.32 -21.73 2.72
CA SER A 27 -0.29 -22.76 2.89
C SER A 27 1.15 -22.26 2.73
N MET A 28 1.38 -20.96 2.95
CA MET A 28 2.72 -20.38 2.82
C MET A 28 3.03 -19.45 3.99
N TYR A 29 4.11 -19.75 4.69
CA TYR A 29 4.64 -18.98 5.79
C TYR A 29 6.05 -18.48 5.46
N LEU A 30 6.37 -17.26 5.87
CA LEU A 30 7.70 -16.68 5.71
C LEU A 30 8.48 -16.71 7.00
N HIS A 31 9.79 -16.86 6.84
CA HIS A 31 10.74 -16.75 7.93
C HIS A 31 10.74 -15.33 8.51
N ARG A 32 10.87 -15.21 9.82
CA ARG A 32 10.85 -13.92 10.55
C ARG A 32 11.89 -12.91 10.08
N SER A 33 13.05 -13.37 9.54
CA SER A 33 14.10 -12.49 9.01
C SER A 33 13.86 -12.01 7.58
N PHE A 34 12.74 -12.38 6.95
CA PHE A 34 12.50 -12.06 5.54
C PHE A 34 12.48 -10.55 5.30
N ARG A 35 11.80 -9.79 6.20
CA ARG A 35 11.74 -8.33 6.12
C ARG A 35 13.13 -7.70 6.12
N ASP A 36 13.98 -8.10 7.06
CA ASP A 36 15.34 -7.54 7.17
C ASP A 36 16.18 -7.85 5.94
N SER A 37 16.04 -9.05 5.39
CA SER A 37 16.69 -9.43 4.13
C SER A 37 16.25 -8.55 2.96
N VAL A 38 14.96 -8.24 2.85
CA VAL A 38 14.43 -7.33 1.80
C VAL A 38 14.96 -5.92 1.98
N LEU A 39 14.95 -5.39 3.20
CA LEU A 39 15.43 -4.03 3.48
C LEU A 39 16.93 -3.87 3.21
N GLN A 40 17.74 -4.87 3.57
CA GLN A 40 19.17 -4.90 3.24
C GLN A 40 19.41 -4.90 1.73
N GLN A 41 18.63 -5.64 0.97
CA GLN A 41 18.72 -5.65 -0.49
C GLN A 41 18.30 -4.32 -1.10
N ILE A 42 17.23 -3.69 -0.60
CA ILE A 42 16.81 -2.34 -1.03
C ILE A 42 17.93 -1.33 -0.78
N ALA A 43 18.54 -1.36 0.41
CA ALA A 43 19.64 -0.46 0.76
C ALA A 43 20.88 -0.64 -0.14
N GLY A 44 21.10 -1.85 -0.67
CA GLY A 44 22.20 -2.17 -1.58
C GLY A 44 21.94 -1.82 -3.05
N VAL A 45 20.72 -1.41 -3.43
CA VAL A 45 20.41 -1.08 -4.84
C VAL A 45 21.07 0.24 -5.22
N PRO A 46 21.93 0.27 -6.26
CA PRO A 46 22.56 1.50 -6.67
C PRO A 46 21.54 2.46 -7.29
N LEU A 47 21.63 3.74 -6.94
CA LEU A 47 20.88 4.79 -7.62
C LEU A 47 21.37 4.92 -9.05
N LYS A 48 20.44 4.77 -10.00
CA LYS A 48 20.76 4.88 -11.43
C LYS A 48 20.65 6.33 -11.90
N ASP A 49 19.67 6.64 -12.73
CA ASP A 49 19.48 7.98 -13.30
C ASP A 49 18.43 8.77 -12.52
N ARG A 50 18.30 10.07 -12.82
CA ARG A 50 17.31 10.98 -12.20
C ARG A 50 16.00 11.04 -12.99
N ARG A 51 15.65 10.00 -13.74
CA ARG A 51 14.36 9.92 -14.45
C ARG A 51 13.28 9.41 -13.51
N TYR A 52 12.07 9.86 -13.74
CA TYR A 52 10.91 9.29 -13.05
C TYR A 52 10.78 7.79 -13.36
N ARG A 53 10.64 6.99 -12.32
CA ARG A 53 10.29 5.56 -12.40
C ARG A 53 9.24 5.26 -11.35
N TYR A 54 8.15 4.62 -11.78
CA TYR A 54 7.21 4.04 -10.84
C TYR A 54 7.90 2.90 -10.09
N SER A 55 7.79 2.88 -8.76
CA SER A 55 8.46 1.88 -7.93
C SER A 55 7.75 1.73 -6.59
N ASP A 56 7.64 0.50 -6.10
CA ASP A 56 7.10 0.18 -4.78
C ASP A 56 8.11 0.50 -3.67
N LEU A 57 9.40 0.56 -3.99
CA LEU A 57 10.48 0.67 -3.02
C LEU A 57 10.38 1.94 -2.15
N ASN A 58 9.96 3.06 -2.73
CA ASN A 58 9.78 4.31 -2.00
C ASN A 58 8.69 4.18 -0.92
N PHE A 59 7.57 3.52 -1.22
CA PHE A 59 6.49 3.31 -0.26
C PHE A 59 6.83 2.25 0.79
N ILE A 60 7.59 1.22 0.43
CA ILE A 60 8.15 0.27 1.40
C ILE A 60 9.03 1.03 2.40
N LEU A 61 9.93 1.91 1.93
CA LEU A 61 10.78 2.72 2.80
C LEU A 61 9.99 3.74 3.63
N LEU A 62 8.92 4.33 3.08
CA LEU A 62 8.05 5.24 3.85
C LEU A 62 7.37 4.50 5.02
N ARG A 63 6.96 3.26 4.85
CA ARG A 63 6.48 2.44 5.97
C ARG A 63 7.54 2.35 7.07
N GLU A 64 8.80 2.03 6.71
CA GLU A 64 9.89 1.94 7.69
C GLU A 64 10.12 3.27 8.42
N ILE A 65 10.01 4.40 7.69
CA ILE A 65 10.12 5.73 8.27
C ILE A 65 9.01 5.99 9.29
N VAL A 66 7.76 5.67 8.94
CA VAL A 66 6.61 5.82 9.86
C VAL A 66 6.82 4.99 11.12
N GLU A 67 7.19 3.71 10.99
CA GLU A 67 7.42 2.83 12.13
C GLU A 67 8.63 3.28 12.98
N ASN A 68 9.68 3.82 12.34
CA ASN A 68 10.84 4.35 13.06
C ASN A 68 10.53 5.65 13.82
N ILE A 69 9.70 6.51 13.29
CA ILE A 69 9.31 7.77 13.96
C ILE A 69 8.32 7.48 15.09
N THR A 70 7.28 6.70 14.80
CA THR A 70 6.18 6.47 15.75
C THR A 70 6.50 5.42 16.81
N LYS A 71 7.45 4.52 16.53
CA LYS A 71 7.75 3.30 17.31
C LYS A 71 6.55 2.35 17.44
N ILE A 72 5.60 2.47 16.52
CA ILE A 72 4.38 1.66 16.47
C ILE A 72 4.31 1.01 15.08
N PRO A 73 3.96 -0.29 14.97
CA PRO A 73 3.70 -0.92 13.68
C PRO A 73 2.67 -0.13 12.86
N MET A 74 2.93 0.09 11.57
CA MET A 74 2.14 0.99 10.72
C MET A 74 0.64 0.64 10.72
N ASN A 75 0.29 -0.63 10.66
CA ASN A 75 -1.12 -1.06 10.68
C ASN A 75 -1.81 -0.70 12.01
N ILE A 76 -1.11 -0.76 13.13
CA ILE A 76 -1.62 -0.37 14.45
C ILE A 76 -1.73 1.15 14.54
N PHE A 77 -0.71 1.87 14.08
CA PHE A 77 -0.70 3.33 14.04
C PHE A 77 -1.88 3.87 13.21
N LEU A 78 -2.06 3.39 11.99
CA LEU A 78 -3.13 3.84 11.09
C LEU A 78 -4.52 3.48 11.66
N GLN A 79 -4.67 2.30 12.26
CA GLN A 79 -5.92 1.90 12.88
C GLN A 79 -6.30 2.82 14.05
N LYS A 80 -5.32 3.19 14.87
CA LYS A 80 -5.53 4.03 16.05
C LYS A 80 -5.76 5.50 15.71
N GLU A 81 -4.95 6.06 14.83
CA GLU A 81 -4.92 7.51 14.58
C GLU A 81 -5.90 7.94 13.47
N PHE A 82 -6.27 7.03 12.55
CA PHE A 82 -7.11 7.36 11.40
C PHE A 82 -8.35 6.47 11.31
N TYR A 83 -8.20 5.15 11.11
CA TYR A 83 -9.33 4.32 10.69
C TYR A 83 -10.42 4.23 11.75
N LYS A 84 -10.05 3.98 13.01
CA LYS A 84 -11.01 3.90 14.11
C LYS A 84 -11.69 5.25 14.40
N PRO A 85 -10.98 6.39 14.55
CA PRO A 85 -11.61 7.70 14.74
C PRO A 85 -12.52 8.13 13.59
N MET A 86 -12.14 7.80 12.34
CA MET A 86 -12.94 8.08 11.14
C MET A 86 -14.06 7.06 10.91
N LYS A 87 -14.27 6.11 11.82
CA LYS A 87 -15.28 5.03 11.68
C LYS A 87 -15.14 4.24 10.37
N MET A 88 -13.90 3.96 9.96
CA MET A 88 -13.56 3.16 8.78
C MET A 88 -13.51 1.67 9.18
N GLU A 89 -14.68 1.09 9.40
CA GLU A 89 -14.80 -0.22 10.03
C GLU A 89 -14.31 -1.38 9.15
N HIS A 90 -14.25 -1.18 7.83
CA HIS A 90 -13.83 -2.19 6.86
C HIS A 90 -12.45 -1.90 6.28
N THR A 91 -11.68 -0.98 6.89
CA THR A 91 -10.34 -0.62 6.42
C THR A 91 -9.27 -1.18 7.36
N LEU A 92 -8.48 -2.13 6.85
CA LEU A 92 -7.43 -2.78 7.65
C LEU A 92 -6.45 -3.55 6.77
N PHE A 93 -5.28 -3.80 7.32
CA PHE A 93 -4.36 -4.83 6.84
C PHE A 93 -4.73 -6.19 7.45
N LEU A 94 -4.38 -7.29 6.77
CA LEU A 94 -4.58 -8.66 7.24
C LEU A 94 -6.04 -8.95 7.62
N PRO A 95 -6.99 -8.81 6.69
CA PRO A 95 -8.43 -8.79 6.96
C PRO A 95 -8.94 -10.09 7.60
N LEU A 96 -8.31 -11.23 7.36
CA LEU A 96 -8.67 -12.52 7.97
C LEU A 96 -8.50 -12.55 9.50
N ARG A 97 -7.91 -11.53 10.10
CA ARG A 97 -7.87 -11.38 11.56
C ARG A 97 -9.19 -10.88 12.14
N ARG A 98 -10.08 -10.35 11.31
CA ARG A 98 -11.34 -9.74 11.74
C ARG A 98 -12.56 -10.26 10.99
N PHE A 99 -12.43 -10.54 9.71
CA PHE A 99 -13.53 -10.95 8.83
C PHE A 99 -13.39 -12.40 8.41
N ALA A 100 -14.51 -13.07 8.20
CA ALA A 100 -14.53 -14.39 7.58
C ALA A 100 -14.08 -14.29 6.11
N LYS A 101 -13.55 -15.37 5.57
CA LYS A 101 -12.97 -15.36 4.24
C LYS A 101 -13.99 -15.05 3.14
N ASP A 102 -15.22 -15.50 3.29
CA ASP A 102 -16.34 -15.29 2.37
C ASP A 102 -16.88 -13.85 2.40
N GLU A 103 -16.56 -13.05 3.42
CA GLU A 103 -16.86 -11.62 3.48
C GLU A 103 -15.87 -10.76 2.68
N ILE A 104 -14.76 -11.35 2.19
CA ILE A 104 -13.68 -10.62 1.53
C ILE A 104 -13.67 -10.98 0.05
N VAL A 105 -13.68 -9.99 -0.82
CA VAL A 105 -13.57 -10.20 -2.28
C VAL A 105 -12.22 -10.84 -2.62
N PRO A 106 -12.17 -11.88 -3.48
CA PRO A 106 -10.91 -12.44 -3.96
C PRO A 106 -10.03 -11.40 -4.65
N THR A 107 -8.75 -11.40 -4.33
CA THR A 107 -7.77 -10.46 -4.91
C THR A 107 -7.24 -10.93 -6.26
N VAL A 108 -7.19 -12.24 -6.49
CA VAL A 108 -6.82 -12.84 -7.79
C VAL A 108 -7.39 -14.25 -7.92
N LYS A 109 -7.81 -14.63 -9.13
CA LYS A 109 -8.39 -15.96 -9.43
C LYS A 109 -7.35 -17.08 -9.45
N ALA A 110 -6.12 -16.78 -9.88
CA ALA A 110 -5.03 -17.74 -9.98
C ALA A 110 -3.71 -17.09 -9.61
N ASP A 111 -3.26 -17.37 -8.39
CA ASP A 111 -1.95 -16.94 -7.93
C ASP A 111 -0.90 -17.98 -8.28
N TYR A 112 -0.11 -17.69 -9.30
CA TYR A 112 0.93 -18.59 -9.78
C TYR A 112 2.16 -18.64 -8.85
N LEU A 113 2.43 -17.55 -8.11
CA LEU A 113 3.59 -17.48 -7.22
C LEU A 113 3.43 -18.37 -6.00
N ARG A 114 2.29 -18.24 -5.31
CA ARG A 114 1.99 -19.01 -4.10
C ARG A 114 1.37 -20.38 -4.40
N LYS A 115 1.13 -20.66 -5.70
CA LYS A 115 0.59 -21.92 -6.21
C LYS A 115 -0.71 -22.37 -5.54
N GLY A 116 -1.49 -21.40 -5.05
CA GLY A 116 -2.68 -21.62 -4.24
C GLY A 116 -4.02 -21.48 -4.98
N GLY A 117 -4.02 -21.24 -6.29
CA GLY A 117 -5.25 -20.95 -7.01
C GLY A 117 -5.80 -19.57 -6.66
N MET A 118 -7.09 -19.49 -6.28
CA MET A 118 -7.72 -18.22 -5.90
C MET A 118 -7.17 -17.69 -4.59
N LEU A 119 -6.73 -16.43 -4.60
CA LEU A 119 -6.24 -15.72 -3.42
C LEU A 119 -7.35 -14.84 -2.85
N GLN A 120 -7.70 -15.04 -1.58
CA GLN A 120 -8.77 -14.33 -0.91
C GLN A 120 -8.39 -14.05 0.55
N GLY A 121 -8.48 -12.77 0.96
CA GLY A 121 -8.07 -12.34 2.29
C GLY A 121 -6.56 -12.12 2.46
N TYR A 122 -5.79 -12.30 1.40
CA TYR A 122 -4.35 -12.03 1.35
C TYR A 122 -4.06 -11.00 0.26
N VAL A 123 -3.04 -10.16 0.49
CA VAL A 123 -2.61 -9.17 -0.50
C VAL A 123 -2.09 -9.86 -1.77
N HIS A 124 -2.53 -9.39 -2.94
CA HIS A 124 -2.05 -9.91 -4.22
C HIS A 124 -0.58 -9.51 -4.46
N ASP A 125 -0.24 -8.25 -4.20
CA ASP A 125 1.12 -7.75 -4.39
C ASP A 125 2.15 -8.62 -3.66
N GLU A 126 3.13 -9.09 -4.41
CA GLU A 126 4.11 -10.06 -3.95
C GLU A 126 5.07 -9.46 -2.94
N SER A 127 5.50 -8.20 -3.16
CA SER A 127 6.41 -7.52 -2.25
C SER A 127 5.73 -7.24 -0.91
N ALA A 128 4.48 -6.79 -0.92
CA ALA A 128 3.70 -6.60 0.29
C ALA A 128 3.45 -7.93 1.02
N ALA A 129 3.15 -9.01 0.30
CA ALA A 129 3.00 -10.34 0.88
C ALA A 129 4.27 -10.79 1.59
N PHE A 130 5.43 -10.64 0.95
CA PHE A 130 6.72 -11.00 1.52
C PHE A 130 7.18 -10.10 2.67
N LEU A 131 6.54 -8.94 2.84
CA LEU A 131 6.68 -8.07 4.02
C LEU A 131 5.62 -8.36 5.10
N GLY A 132 4.94 -9.51 5.01
CA GLY A 132 3.95 -9.97 5.99
C GLY A 132 2.55 -9.41 5.80
N GLY A 133 2.22 -8.93 4.59
CA GLY A 133 0.90 -8.39 4.25
C GLY A 133 0.63 -6.97 4.72
N VAL A 134 1.60 -6.33 5.39
CA VAL A 134 1.54 -4.93 5.82
C VAL A 134 2.68 -4.19 5.14
N SER A 135 2.38 -3.35 4.15
CA SER A 135 3.40 -2.58 3.43
C SER A 135 2.87 -1.22 2.99
N GLY A 136 3.77 -0.28 2.74
CA GLY A 136 3.38 1.06 2.30
C GLY A 136 2.89 1.12 0.85
N ASN A 137 3.27 0.14 0.02
CA ASN A 137 2.87 0.09 -1.39
C ASN A 137 1.56 -0.67 -1.63
N ALA A 138 1.22 -1.64 -0.78
CA ALA A 138 0.02 -2.46 -0.93
C ALA A 138 -0.34 -3.19 0.38
N GLY A 139 -1.48 -3.92 0.38
CA GLY A 139 -1.91 -4.76 1.49
C GLY A 139 -3.09 -4.23 2.28
N LEU A 140 -3.54 -3.02 2.00
CA LEU A 140 -4.74 -2.47 2.62
C LEU A 140 -6.00 -3.02 1.94
N PHE A 141 -6.94 -3.49 2.74
CA PHE A 141 -8.30 -3.84 2.33
C PHE A 141 -9.26 -2.77 2.84
N SER A 142 -10.25 -2.43 2.02
CA SER A 142 -11.21 -1.38 2.36
C SER A 142 -12.50 -1.52 1.57
N THR A 143 -13.42 -0.60 1.78
CA THR A 143 -14.61 -0.37 0.95
C THR A 143 -14.54 1.01 0.31
N ALA A 144 -15.27 1.22 -0.77
CA ALA A 144 -15.35 2.53 -1.43
C ALA A 144 -15.82 3.63 -0.46
N GLY A 145 -16.78 3.31 0.43
CA GLY A 145 -17.27 4.25 1.43
C GLY A 145 -16.21 4.66 2.45
N ASP A 146 -15.38 3.73 2.91
CA ASP A 146 -14.31 4.05 3.84
C ASP A 146 -13.19 4.85 3.16
N VAL A 147 -12.80 4.49 1.93
CA VAL A 147 -11.80 5.25 1.15
C VAL A 147 -12.29 6.68 0.90
N ALA A 148 -13.57 6.88 0.58
CA ALA A 148 -14.15 8.20 0.36
C ALA A 148 -13.99 9.14 1.58
N LYS A 149 -14.02 8.61 2.81
CA LYS A 149 -13.80 9.41 4.02
C LYS A 149 -12.40 10.04 4.06
N VAL A 150 -11.37 9.29 3.62
CA VAL A 150 -9.99 9.80 3.54
C VAL A 150 -9.88 10.90 2.49
N TYR A 151 -10.48 10.71 1.30
CA TYR A 151 -10.50 11.75 0.27
C TYR A 151 -11.27 12.98 0.74
N GLN A 152 -12.41 12.82 1.40
CA GLN A 152 -13.17 13.93 1.96
C GLN A 152 -12.33 14.68 3.01
N MET A 153 -11.69 13.98 3.92
CA MET A 153 -10.78 14.59 4.91
C MET A 153 -9.69 15.44 4.23
N LEU A 154 -9.08 14.93 3.16
CA LEU A 154 -8.04 15.66 2.42
C LEU A 154 -8.59 16.90 1.72
N ILE A 155 -9.78 16.80 1.07
CA ILE A 155 -10.46 17.90 0.39
C ILE A 155 -10.86 18.99 1.38
N ASP A 156 -11.30 18.61 2.56
CA ASP A 156 -11.68 19.53 3.66
C ASP A 156 -10.45 20.05 4.45
N GLY A 157 -9.27 19.99 3.85
CA GLY A 157 -8.03 20.54 4.43
C GLY A 157 -7.62 19.83 5.72
N GLY A 158 -7.81 18.53 5.82
CA GLY A 158 -7.38 17.70 6.93
C GLY A 158 -8.40 17.54 8.05
N VAL A 159 -9.67 17.91 7.81
CA VAL A 159 -10.77 17.76 8.78
C VAL A 159 -11.78 16.74 8.30
N TYR A 160 -12.27 15.89 9.20
CA TYR A 160 -13.38 15.00 8.93
C TYR A 160 -14.31 14.92 10.16
N GLU A 161 -15.62 15.09 9.96
CA GLU A 161 -16.64 15.16 11.05
C GLU A 161 -16.23 16.09 12.22
N GLY A 162 -15.63 17.26 11.91
CA GLY A 162 -15.19 18.25 12.90
C GLY A 162 -13.87 17.92 13.59
N VAL A 163 -13.26 16.77 13.32
CA VAL A 163 -11.95 16.38 13.89
C VAL A 163 -10.84 16.68 12.89
N ARG A 164 -9.77 17.32 13.36
CA ARG A 164 -8.58 17.58 12.55
C ARG A 164 -7.59 16.42 12.64
N TYR A 165 -7.29 15.82 11.50
CA TYR A 165 -6.32 14.73 11.33
C TYR A 165 -4.97 15.23 10.78
N LEU A 166 -5.02 16.19 9.85
CA LEU A 166 -3.85 16.76 9.20
C LEU A 166 -3.97 18.29 9.18
N SER A 167 -2.83 19.00 9.08
CA SER A 167 -2.89 20.43 8.82
C SER A 167 -3.33 20.71 7.39
N LYS A 168 -3.93 21.87 7.15
CA LYS A 168 -4.33 22.28 5.80
C LYS A 168 -3.12 22.36 4.87
N GLU A 169 -2.02 22.88 5.35
CA GLU A 169 -0.76 23.00 4.61
C GLU A 169 -0.23 21.64 4.18
N THR A 170 -0.34 20.62 5.03
CA THR A 170 0.02 19.24 4.67
C THR A 170 -0.89 18.71 3.56
N CYS A 171 -2.20 18.90 3.67
CA CYS A 171 -3.13 18.48 2.62
C CYS A 171 -2.83 19.19 1.29
N ASP A 172 -2.67 20.50 1.31
CA ASP A 172 -2.36 21.30 0.12
C ASP A 172 -1.06 20.82 -0.54
N LEU A 173 -0.01 20.53 0.25
CA LEU A 173 1.25 20.01 -0.24
C LEU A 173 1.09 18.66 -0.97
N PHE A 174 0.33 17.73 -0.40
CA PHE A 174 0.13 16.40 -0.98
C PHE A 174 -0.77 16.42 -2.22
N LEU A 175 -1.77 17.32 -2.25
CA LEU A 175 -2.72 17.45 -3.36
C LEU A 175 -2.18 18.30 -4.51
N THR A 176 -1.07 19.03 -4.31
CA THR A 176 -0.47 19.87 -5.33
C THR A 176 0.54 19.11 -6.20
N HIS A 177 0.60 19.46 -7.49
CA HIS A 177 1.63 18.97 -8.39
C HIS A 177 2.97 19.62 -8.06
N THR A 178 3.93 18.85 -7.60
CA THR A 178 5.24 19.35 -7.16
C THR A 178 6.40 18.89 -8.05
N SER A 179 6.21 17.87 -8.86
CA SER A 179 7.27 17.28 -9.67
C SER A 179 7.49 18.04 -10.98
N LYS A 180 8.77 18.29 -11.32
CA LYS A 180 9.15 18.84 -12.64
C LYS A 180 9.26 17.79 -13.73
N ILE A 181 9.32 16.50 -13.37
CA ILE A 181 9.60 15.38 -14.28
C ILE A 181 8.45 14.37 -14.36
N SER A 182 7.39 14.57 -13.58
CA SER A 182 6.21 13.68 -13.51
C SER A 182 4.97 14.52 -13.26
N ARG A 183 3.80 14.05 -13.74
CA ARG A 183 2.49 14.66 -13.43
C ARG A 183 2.06 14.43 -11.97
N ARG A 184 2.74 13.58 -11.23
CA ARG A 184 2.35 13.20 -9.86
C ARG A 184 2.66 14.31 -8.84
N GLY A 185 1.81 14.40 -7.83
CA GLY A 185 2.09 15.05 -6.55
C GLY A 185 2.85 14.13 -5.60
N LEU A 186 2.71 14.36 -4.32
CA LEU A 186 3.27 13.48 -3.27
C LEU A 186 2.32 12.30 -3.02
N GLY A 187 2.53 11.20 -3.75
CA GLY A 187 1.74 9.98 -3.65
C GLY A 187 0.54 9.91 -4.60
N PHE A 188 -0.06 11.02 -4.96
CA PHE A 188 -1.22 11.05 -5.84
C PHE A 188 -0.86 11.19 -7.32
N ASP A 189 -1.63 10.56 -8.20
CA ASP A 189 -1.62 10.81 -9.63
C ASP A 189 -2.55 12.00 -9.96
N LYS A 190 -2.27 12.68 -11.06
CA LYS A 190 -3.00 13.88 -11.50
C LYS A 190 -3.26 13.82 -13.01
N PRO A 191 -4.24 14.61 -13.53
CA PRO A 191 -4.45 14.74 -14.96
C PRO A 191 -3.17 15.15 -15.69
N ASP A 192 -2.87 14.50 -16.81
CA ASP A 192 -1.78 14.91 -17.70
C ASP A 192 -2.31 15.84 -18.79
N LYS A 193 -2.35 17.15 -18.50
CA LYS A 193 -2.80 18.17 -19.45
C LYS A 193 -1.85 18.40 -20.64
N LYS A 194 -0.63 17.85 -20.59
CA LYS A 194 0.34 17.91 -21.69
C LYS A 194 0.25 16.70 -22.61
N ASN A 195 -0.25 15.59 -22.11
CA ASN A 195 -0.39 14.34 -22.85
C ASN A 195 -1.65 13.60 -22.40
N GLU A 196 -2.80 14.05 -22.93
CA GLU A 196 -4.13 13.50 -22.59
C GLU A 196 -4.23 11.99 -22.84
N ALA A 197 -3.55 11.46 -23.86
CA ALA A 197 -3.54 10.03 -24.14
C ALA A 197 -2.87 9.20 -23.02
N LYS A 198 -2.06 9.83 -22.17
CA LYS A 198 -1.43 9.21 -20.99
C LYS A 198 -2.07 9.65 -19.66
N SER A 199 -3.10 10.48 -19.73
CA SER A 199 -3.83 10.89 -18.53
C SER A 199 -4.59 9.71 -17.93
N PRO A 200 -4.59 9.54 -16.59
CA PRO A 200 -5.35 8.49 -15.93
C PRO A 200 -6.85 8.81 -15.81
N CYS A 201 -7.28 9.99 -16.26
CA CYS A 201 -8.65 10.46 -16.18
C CYS A 201 -9.08 11.15 -17.50
N ALA A 202 -10.37 11.42 -17.63
CA ALA A 202 -10.94 12.08 -18.80
C ALA A 202 -10.30 13.45 -19.05
N ALA A 203 -10.32 13.91 -20.32
CA ALA A 203 -9.73 15.18 -20.74
C ALA A 203 -10.38 16.38 -20.02
N GLU A 204 -11.67 16.28 -19.74
CA GLU A 204 -12.47 17.30 -19.06
C GLU A 204 -12.18 17.41 -17.56
N ALA A 205 -11.48 16.41 -16.96
CA ALA A 205 -11.20 16.43 -15.53
C ALA A 205 -10.43 17.69 -15.14
N PRO A 206 -10.84 18.41 -14.09
CA PRO A 206 -10.11 19.57 -13.59
C PRO A 206 -8.67 19.24 -13.20
N ALA A 207 -7.76 20.21 -13.27
CA ALA A 207 -6.35 20.02 -12.93
C ALA A 207 -6.12 19.68 -11.44
N GLU A 208 -7.08 20.03 -10.61
CA GLU A 208 -7.10 19.80 -9.16
C GLU A 208 -7.39 18.34 -8.79
N VAL A 209 -7.99 17.56 -9.68
CA VAL A 209 -8.31 16.15 -9.45
C VAL A 209 -7.05 15.39 -9.06
N VAL A 210 -7.20 14.57 -8.05
CA VAL A 210 -6.16 13.65 -7.56
C VAL A 210 -6.74 12.24 -7.42
N GLY A 211 -5.89 11.26 -7.59
CA GLY A 211 -6.29 9.87 -7.45
C GLY A 211 -5.11 8.93 -7.56
N HIS A 212 -5.38 7.66 -7.61
CA HIS A 212 -4.42 6.62 -7.94
C HIS A 212 -5.16 5.39 -8.45
N THR A 213 -4.58 4.70 -9.41
CA THR A 213 -5.10 3.40 -9.87
C THR A 213 -4.48 2.28 -9.06
N GLY A 214 -5.31 1.27 -8.70
CA GLY A 214 -4.84 0.08 -8.02
C GLY A 214 -4.60 -1.08 -8.99
N PHE A 215 -3.60 -1.91 -8.72
CA PHE A 215 -3.28 -3.09 -9.52
C PHE A 215 -4.42 -4.12 -9.54
N THR A 216 -5.17 -4.21 -8.47
CA THR A 216 -6.31 -5.14 -8.32
C THR A 216 -7.63 -4.62 -8.90
N GLY A 217 -7.62 -3.48 -9.60
CA GLY A 217 -8.79 -2.90 -10.26
C GLY A 217 -9.53 -1.83 -9.46
N THR A 218 -8.88 -1.26 -8.48
CA THR A 218 -9.40 -0.14 -7.67
C THR A 218 -8.90 1.20 -8.17
#